data_af92cd93a65c8065396695a984f794cd
#
_entry.id   af92cd93a65c8065396695a984f794cd
#
_cell.length_a   1.000
_cell.length_b   1.000
_cell.length_c   1.000
_cell.angle_alpha   90.00
_cell.angle_beta   90.00
_cell.angle_gamma   90.00
#
_symmetry.space_group_name_H-M   'P 1'
#
loop_
_entity.id
_entity.type
_entity.pdbx_description
1 polymer ?
#
loop_
_entity_poly.entity_id
_entity_poly.type
_entity_poly.pdbx_seq_one_letter_code
_entity_poly.pdbx_strand_id
1 'polypeptide(L)'
;NREVNSRPGSVGFPVWGVEVRVVDENGADVPVGDLGEIVIRGHVVMKGYYKKPEATAAAIKNGWFYSGDIGRFDADGFLYIADRVKDMILRGGFNVYPRELEEVLMTHEAVSLCAVIGIPHEEYGEEVKAFIVLKPGANASESQIVEWCRENMASYKYPRLVEFRETLPMTATGKILKRELR
;
A
#
# COMPACT_ATOMS: atom_id res chain seq x y z
N ASN A 1 22.60 -4.58 26.64
CA ASN A 1 21.98 -5.50 25.67
C ASN A 1 20.49 -5.18 25.64
N ARG A 2 20.04 -4.36 24.68
CA ARG A 2 18.62 -4.31 24.33
C ARG A 2 18.36 -5.53 23.45
N GLU A 3 17.60 -6.47 23.95
CA GLU A 3 16.98 -7.47 23.08
C GLU A 3 16.15 -6.69 22.06
N VAL A 4 16.63 -6.68 20.82
CA VAL A 4 15.87 -6.12 19.71
C VAL A 4 14.76 -7.11 19.44
N ASN A 5 13.60 -6.91 20.06
CA ASN A 5 12.40 -7.66 19.71
C ASN A 5 12.09 -7.37 18.23
N SER A 6 12.54 -8.29 17.37
CA SER A 6 12.20 -8.25 15.95
C SER A 6 10.70 -8.51 15.79
N ARG A 7 9.99 -7.60 15.14
CA ARG A 7 8.57 -7.78 14.81
C ARG A 7 8.43 -7.95 13.29
N PRO A 8 8.09 -9.15 12.82
CA PRO A 8 7.85 -9.39 11.40
C PRO A 8 6.84 -8.38 10.82
N GLY A 9 7.12 -7.85 9.63
CA GLY A 9 6.29 -6.86 8.96
C GLY A 9 6.49 -5.41 9.41
N SER A 10 7.14 -5.16 10.57
CA SER A 10 7.48 -3.80 11.01
C SER A 10 8.79 -3.32 10.37
N VAL A 11 8.86 -2.01 10.11
CA VAL A 11 10.12 -1.32 9.75
C VAL A 11 10.90 -0.83 10.97
N GLY A 12 10.41 -1.11 12.19
CA GLY A 12 11.06 -0.77 13.45
C GLY A 12 10.69 0.61 13.99
N PHE A 13 11.69 1.27 14.60
CA PHE A 13 11.56 2.58 15.23
C PHE A 13 12.29 3.65 14.42
N PRO A 14 11.89 4.94 14.57
CA PRO A 14 12.67 6.04 14.05
C PRO A 14 14.13 6.01 14.56
N VAL A 15 15.08 6.31 13.67
CA VAL A 15 16.48 6.45 14.09
C VAL A 15 16.66 7.69 14.97
N TRP A 16 17.72 7.72 15.76
CA TRP A 16 17.98 8.81 16.69
C TRP A 16 18.03 10.19 16.00
N GLY A 17 17.33 11.18 16.57
CA GLY A 17 17.23 12.54 16.00
C GLY A 17 16.29 12.66 14.80
N VAL A 18 15.49 11.64 14.51
CA VAL A 18 14.42 11.66 13.50
C VAL A 18 13.08 11.51 14.18
N GLU A 19 12.15 12.38 13.80
CA GLU A 19 10.76 12.33 14.22
C GLU A 19 9.92 11.72 13.08
N VAL A 20 9.04 10.81 13.44
CA VAL A 20 8.07 10.22 12.51
C VAL A 20 6.68 10.34 13.11
N ARG A 21 5.73 10.79 12.32
CA ARG A 21 4.31 10.86 12.68
C ARG A 21 3.50 10.13 11.63
N VAL A 22 2.30 9.68 12.02
CA VAL A 22 1.28 9.20 11.11
C VAL A 22 0.11 10.18 11.18
N VAL A 23 -0.24 10.76 10.04
CA VAL A 23 -1.18 11.89 9.97
C VAL A 23 -2.32 11.63 9.00
N ASP A 24 -3.44 12.29 9.25
CA ASP A 24 -4.57 12.34 8.34
C ASP A 24 -4.35 13.31 7.17
N GLU A 25 -5.33 13.48 6.32
CA GLU A 25 -5.30 14.41 5.17
C GLU A 25 -5.14 15.88 5.56
N ASN A 26 -5.49 16.26 6.80
CA ASN A 26 -5.33 17.60 7.34
C ASN A 26 -3.98 17.81 8.04
N GLY A 27 -3.15 16.76 8.15
CA GLY A 27 -1.87 16.79 8.83
C GLY A 27 -1.96 16.65 10.36
N ALA A 28 -3.12 16.26 10.88
CA ALA A 28 -3.32 15.94 12.30
C ALA A 28 -2.89 14.50 12.60
N ASP A 29 -2.34 14.27 13.81
CA ASP A 29 -1.95 12.92 14.22
C ASP A 29 -3.17 12.01 14.29
N VAL A 30 -3.07 10.80 13.73
CA VAL A 30 -4.08 9.76 13.89
C VAL A 30 -3.86 8.97 15.19
N PRO A 31 -4.92 8.35 15.76
CA PRO A 31 -4.77 7.46 16.91
C PRO A 31 -3.80 6.30 16.63
N VAL A 32 -3.16 5.79 17.69
CA VAL A 32 -2.30 4.60 17.60
C VAL A 32 -3.11 3.42 17.10
N GLY A 33 -2.62 2.75 16.07
CA GLY A 33 -3.30 1.65 15.38
C GLY A 33 -4.01 2.06 14.10
N ASP A 34 -4.37 3.33 13.95
CA ASP A 34 -5.04 3.83 12.76
C ASP A 34 -4.05 4.12 11.64
N LEU A 35 -4.54 4.02 10.40
CA LEU A 35 -3.76 4.28 9.20
C LEU A 35 -3.77 5.77 8.85
N GLY A 36 -2.63 6.28 8.43
CA GLY A 36 -2.45 7.63 7.91
C GLY A 36 -1.17 7.76 7.11
N GLU A 37 -0.90 8.94 6.55
CA GLU A 37 0.35 9.18 5.83
C GLU A 37 1.52 9.32 6.80
N ILE A 38 2.61 8.64 6.49
CA ILE A 38 3.87 8.72 7.26
C ILE A 38 4.57 10.01 6.89
N VAL A 39 4.79 10.89 7.87
CA VAL A 39 5.56 12.12 7.71
C VAL A 39 6.81 12.09 8.58
N ILE A 40 7.91 12.62 8.04
CA ILE A 40 9.25 12.49 8.62
C ILE A 40 9.89 13.85 8.77
N ARG A 41 10.52 14.11 9.92
CA ARG A 41 11.33 15.30 10.18
C ARG A 41 12.67 14.92 10.79
N GLY A 42 13.74 15.58 10.37
CA GLY A 42 15.07 15.37 10.93
C GLY A 42 16.19 15.46 9.91
N HIS A 43 17.39 15.15 10.37
CA HIS A 43 18.62 15.28 9.57
C HIS A 43 18.73 14.35 8.37
N VAL A 44 17.88 13.30 8.30
CA VAL A 44 17.82 12.34 7.19
C VAL A 44 16.96 12.84 6.02
N VAL A 45 16.19 13.91 6.24
CA VAL A 45 15.34 14.47 5.18
C VAL A 45 16.20 15.26 4.20
N MET A 46 15.97 15.00 2.92
CA MET A 46 16.66 15.72 1.84
C MET A 46 16.36 17.22 1.88
N LYS A 47 17.26 18.04 1.34
CA LYS A 47 17.03 19.48 1.16
C LYS A 47 15.94 19.79 0.09
N GLY A 48 15.73 18.86 -0.84
CA GLY A 48 14.75 19.00 -1.91
C GLY A 48 15.13 18.18 -3.15
N TYR A 49 14.21 18.12 -4.10
CA TYR A 49 14.45 17.52 -5.41
C TYR A 49 15.28 18.44 -6.29
N TYR A 50 16.34 17.92 -6.89
CA TYR A 50 17.25 18.70 -7.74
C TYR A 50 16.52 19.37 -8.92
N LYS A 51 16.61 20.67 -8.99
CA LYS A 51 15.94 21.51 -10.01
C LYS A 51 14.42 21.36 -10.11
N LYS A 52 13.75 20.92 -9.01
CA LYS A 52 12.30 20.75 -8.97
C LYS A 52 11.71 21.40 -7.72
N PRO A 53 11.65 22.74 -7.64
CA PRO A 53 11.19 23.46 -6.45
C PRO A 53 9.72 23.16 -6.13
N GLU A 54 8.86 23.05 -7.13
CA GLU A 54 7.43 22.74 -6.94
C GLU A 54 7.24 21.35 -6.32
N ALA A 55 7.93 20.34 -6.85
CA ALA A 55 7.89 18.98 -6.28
C ALA A 55 8.45 18.96 -4.85
N THR A 56 9.46 19.78 -4.55
CA THR A 56 9.99 19.93 -3.20
C THR A 56 8.96 20.54 -2.27
N ALA A 57 8.32 21.64 -2.67
CA ALA A 57 7.28 22.30 -1.87
C ALA A 57 6.06 21.40 -1.64
N ALA A 58 5.71 20.57 -2.63
CA ALA A 58 4.63 19.59 -2.49
C ALA A 58 4.97 18.47 -1.47
N ALA A 59 6.24 18.03 -1.43
CA ALA A 59 6.69 16.94 -0.58
C ALA A 59 7.14 17.38 0.81
N ILE A 60 7.63 18.62 0.98
CA ILE A 60 8.12 19.12 2.27
C ILE A 60 7.24 20.31 2.69
N LYS A 61 6.42 20.10 3.72
CA LYS A 61 5.47 21.09 4.24
C LYS A 61 5.78 21.33 5.72
N ASN A 62 6.00 22.60 6.10
CA ASN A 62 6.29 22.99 7.50
C ASN A 62 7.43 22.20 8.15
N GLY A 63 8.47 21.83 7.36
CA GLY A 63 9.62 21.06 7.83
C GLY A 63 9.38 19.55 7.92
N TRP A 64 8.19 19.05 7.56
CA TRP A 64 7.86 17.63 7.48
C TRP A 64 7.89 17.15 6.04
N PHE A 65 8.59 16.06 5.80
CA PHE A 65 8.59 15.35 4.53
C PHE A 65 7.42 14.37 4.51
N TYR A 66 6.48 14.56 3.60
CA TYR A 66 5.37 13.67 3.31
C TYR A 66 5.87 12.55 2.41
N SER A 67 5.96 11.34 2.96
CA SER A 67 6.63 10.21 2.28
C SER A 67 5.82 9.64 1.11
N GLY A 68 4.51 9.85 1.13
CA GLY A 68 3.56 9.19 0.24
C GLY A 68 3.35 7.72 0.60
N ASP A 69 3.81 7.26 1.74
CA ASP A 69 3.55 5.92 2.26
C ASP A 69 2.50 6.00 3.37
N ILE A 70 1.55 5.08 3.37
CA ILE A 70 0.54 4.89 4.41
C ILE A 70 1.06 3.89 5.42
N GLY A 71 0.87 4.19 6.71
CA GLY A 71 1.28 3.28 7.77
C GLY A 71 0.57 3.55 9.08
N ARG A 72 0.99 2.83 10.11
CA ARG A 72 0.48 2.96 11.47
C ARG A 72 1.56 2.62 12.49
N PHE A 73 1.45 3.17 13.67
CA PHE A 73 2.18 2.69 14.83
C PHE A 73 1.36 1.65 15.59
N ASP A 74 2.01 0.64 16.15
CA ASP A 74 1.37 -0.19 17.17
C ASP A 74 1.52 0.44 18.57
N ALA A 75 0.92 -0.20 19.57
CA ALA A 75 0.93 0.27 20.96
C ALA A 75 2.34 0.31 21.58
N ASP A 76 3.28 -0.44 21.03
CA ASP A 76 4.69 -0.47 21.49
C ASP A 76 5.57 0.48 20.67
N GLY A 77 5.00 1.23 19.73
CA GLY A 77 5.69 2.24 18.91
C GLY A 77 6.42 1.69 17.67
N PHE A 78 6.18 0.45 17.28
CA PHE A 78 6.69 -0.07 16.01
C PHE A 78 5.90 0.47 14.84
N LEU A 79 6.60 0.91 13.80
CA LEU A 79 6.00 1.41 12.56
C LEU A 79 5.79 0.28 11.55
N TYR A 80 4.60 0.25 10.95
CA TYR A 80 4.23 -0.67 9.87
C TYR A 80 3.83 0.14 8.64
N ILE A 81 4.34 -0.25 7.47
CA ILE A 81 3.94 0.34 6.19
C ILE A 81 2.82 -0.52 5.61
N ALA A 82 1.66 0.08 5.38
CA ALA A 82 0.50 -0.58 4.81
C ALA A 82 0.47 -0.50 3.28
N ASP A 83 0.64 0.72 2.71
CA ASP A 83 0.58 0.93 1.26
C ASP A 83 1.18 2.30 0.87
N ARG A 84 0.93 2.73 -0.35
CA ARG A 84 1.24 4.09 -0.84
C ARG A 84 -0.03 4.90 -1.06
N VAL A 85 0.01 6.19 -0.72
CA VAL A 85 -1.10 7.13 -0.93
C VAL A 85 -1.62 7.09 -2.38
N LYS A 86 -0.71 7.10 -3.36
CA LYS A 86 -1.04 7.10 -4.80
C LYS A 86 -1.61 5.78 -5.33
N ASP A 87 -1.44 4.69 -4.61
CA ASP A 87 -1.91 3.37 -5.00
C ASP A 87 -3.21 2.98 -4.27
N MET A 88 -3.59 3.75 -3.23
CA MET A 88 -4.86 3.60 -2.51
C MET A 88 -6.04 3.76 -3.48
N ILE A 89 -7.03 2.92 -3.34
CA ILE A 89 -8.25 2.90 -4.16
C ILE A 89 -9.38 3.54 -3.35
N LEU A 90 -10.06 4.51 -3.93
CA LEU A 90 -11.22 5.17 -3.32
C LEU A 90 -12.51 4.54 -3.87
N ARG A 91 -13.02 3.52 -3.18
CA ARG A 91 -14.22 2.81 -3.60
C ARG A 91 -15.42 3.16 -2.71
N GLY A 92 -16.39 3.89 -3.26
CA GLY A 92 -17.63 4.25 -2.54
C GLY A 92 -17.39 4.99 -1.22
N GLY A 93 -16.35 5.83 -1.16
CA GLY A 93 -15.94 6.56 0.05
C GLY A 93 -15.05 5.77 1.02
N PHE A 94 -14.74 4.50 0.73
CA PHE A 94 -13.82 3.70 1.53
C PHE A 94 -12.42 3.70 0.94
N ASN A 95 -11.42 3.84 1.79
CA ASN A 95 -10.02 3.64 1.44
C ASN A 95 -9.72 2.15 1.38
N VAL A 96 -9.35 1.66 0.21
CA VAL A 96 -8.92 0.27 0.00
C VAL A 96 -7.44 0.27 -0.32
N TYR A 97 -6.69 -0.52 0.41
CA TYR A 97 -5.24 -0.61 0.30
C TYR A 97 -4.85 -1.85 -0.51
N PRO A 98 -4.38 -1.69 -1.76
CA PRO A 98 -4.05 -2.80 -2.65
C PRO A 98 -3.14 -3.85 -2.04
N ARG A 99 -2.13 -3.45 -1.27
CA ARG A 99 -1.18 -4.37 -0.65
C ARG A 99 -1.85 -5.35 0.31
N GLU A 100 -2.81 -4.91 1.10
CA GLU A 100 -3.59 -5.79 1.99
C GLU A 100 -4.29 -6.89 1.20
N LEU A 101 -4.88 -6.52 0.05
CA LEU A 101 -5.58 -7.48 -0.82
C LEU A 101 -4.60 -8.42 -1.52
N GLU A 102 -3.45 -7.90 -1.95
CA GLU A 102 -2.38 -8.70 -2.55
C GLU A 102 -1.82 -9.73 -1.56
N GLU A 103 -1.61 -9.34 -0.29
CA GLU A 103 -1.16 -10.25 0.77
C GLU A 103 -2.18 -11.38 0.99
N VAL A 104 -3.48 -11.09 0.99
CA VAL A 104 -4.52 -12.12 1.09
C VAL A 104 -4.55 -12.99 -0.16
N LEU A 105 -4.56 -12.41 -1.37
CA LEU A 105 -4.55 -13.15 -2.64
C LEU A 105 -3.36 -14.10 -2.76
N MET A 106 -2.19 -13.71 -2.26
CA MET A 106 -0.98 -14.55 -2.26
C MET A 106 -1.11 -15.80 -1.36
N THR A 107 -2.10 -15.86 -0.47
CA THR A 107 -2.39 -17.08 0.31
C THR A 107 -3.21 -18.11 -0.47
N HIS A 108 -3.81 -17.74 -1.60
CA HIS A 108 -4.57 -18.66 -2.44
C HIS A 108 -3.63 -19.68 -3.12
N GLU A 109 -4.00 -20.95 -3.10
CA GLU A 109 -3.16 -22.06 -3.58
C GLU A 109 -2.72 -21.95 -5.04
N ALA A 110 -3.59 -21.40 -5.91
CA ALA A 110 -3.31 -21.26 -7.34
C ALA A 110 -2.53 -19.99 -7.71
N VAL A 111 -2.42 -19.00 -6.82
CA VAL A 111 -1.80 -17.70 -7.13
C VAL A 111 -0.28 -17.75 -6.95
N SER A 112 0.45 -17.36 -7.98
CA SER A 112 1.91 -17.20 -7.97
C SER A 112 2.32 -15.76 -7.70
N LEU A 113 1.61 -14.81 -8.32
CA LEU A 113 1.85 -13.39 -8.21
C LEU A 113 0.56 -12.63 -8.49
N CYS A 114 0.38 -11.49 -7.83
CA CYS A 114 -0.77 -10.63 -8.11
C CYS A 114 -0.42 -9.15 -7.98
N ALA A 115 -1.25 -8.33 -8.60
CA ALA A 115 -1.26 -6.89 -8.43
C ALA A 115 -2.71 -6.39 -8.40
N VAL A 116 -3.02 -5.51 -7.47
CA VAL A 116 -4.36 -4.91 -7.33
C VAL A 116 -4.27 -3.43 -7.64
N ILE A 117 -5.21 -2.94 -8.45
CA ILE A 117 -5.36 -1.53 -8.80
C ILE A 117 -6.82 -1.09 -8.72
N GLY A 118 -7.03 0.23 -8.58
CA GLY A 118 -8.31 0.87 -8.86
C GLY A 118 -8.46 1.15 -10.34
N ILE A 119 -9.67 0.91 -10.86
CA ILE A 119 -10.09 1.33 -12.19
C ILE A 119 -11.31 2.25 -12.07
N PRO A 120 -11.51 3.21 -12.98
CA PRO A 120 -12.68 4.09 -12.92
C PRO A 120 -14.01 3.31 -12.90
N HIS A 121 -14.95 3.76 -12.06
CA HIS A 121 -16.29 3.19 -11.95
C HIS A 121 -17.32 4.31 -11.75
N GLU A 122 -18.42 4.27 -12.50
CA GLU A 122 -19.41 5.37 -12.55
C GLU A 122 -20.08 5.64 -11.19
N GLU A 123 -20.40 4.58 -10.44
CA GLU A 123 -21.14 4.70 -9.16
C GLU A 123 -20.20 4.86 -7.94
N TYR A 124 -19.06 4.14 -7.93
CA TYR A 124 -18.19 4.05 -6.76
C TYR A 124 -16.92 4.90 -6.87
N GLY A 125 -16.75 5.66 -7.96
CA GLY A 125 -15.51 6.39 -8.27
C GLY A 125 -14.44 5.44 -8.81
N GLU A 126 -14.04 4.45 -8.01
CA GLU A 126 -13.15 3.37 -8.46
C GLU A 126 -13.73 2.00 -8.10
N GLU A 127 -13.36 0.99 -8.90
CA GLU A 127 -13.60 -0.42 -8.61
C GLU A 127 -12.27 -1.17 -8.49
N VAL A 128 -12.26 -2.20 -7.64
CA VAL A 128 -11.07 -2.99 -7.37
C VAL A 128 -10.89 -4.06 -8.43
N LYS A 129 -9.73 -4.03 -9.10
CA LYS A 129 -9.33 -5.04 -10.10
C LYS A 129 -8.03 -5.71 -9.69
N ALA A 130 -8.00 -7.04 -9.75
CA ALA A 130 -6.81 -7.86 -9.53
C ALA A 130 -6.28 -8.43 -10.84
N PHE A 131 -4.98 -8.29 -11.07
CA PHE A 131 -4.23 -9.02 -12.09
C PHE A 131 -3.51 -10.17 -11.42
N ILE A 132 -3.64 -11.37 -11.96
CA ILE A 132 -3.15 -12.60 -11.34
C ILE A 132 -2.32 -13.41 -12.31
N VAL A 133 -1.17 -13.88 -11.83
CA VAL A 133 -0.36 -14.92 -12.48
C VAL A 133 -0.59 -16.21 -11.71
N LEU A 134 -1.04 -17.25 -12.38
CA LEU A 134 -1.23 -18.57 -11.77
C LEU A 134 0.11 -19.31 -11.62
N LYS A 135 0.18 -20.20 -10.65
CA LYS A 135 1.29 -21.15 -10.53
C LYS A 135 1.31 -22.12 -11.71
N PRO A 136 2.47 -22.61 -12.13
CA PRO A 136 2.56 -23.61 -13.18
C PRO A 136 1.67 -24.83 -12.89
N GLY A 137 0.79 -25.17 -13.85
CA GLY A 137 -0.14 -26.29 -13.72
C GLY A 137 -1.38 -26.03 -12.87
N ALA A 138 -1.48 -24.88 -12.20
CA ALA A 138 -2.70 -24.50 -11.50
C ALA A 138 -3.77 -24.04 -12.51
N ASN A 139 -5.03 -24.27 -12.14
CA ASN A 139 -6.18 -23.83 -12.92
C ASN A 139 -7.21 -23.20 -11.97
N ALA A 140 -7.66 -22.01 -12.30
CA ALA A 140 -8.72 -21.31 -11.61
C ALA A 140 -9.44 -20.38 -12.59
N SER A 141 -10.76 -20.23 -12.47
CA SER A 141 -11.50 -19.23 -13.20
C SER A 141 -11.52 -17.90 -12.46
N GLU A 142 -11.76 -16.79 -13.18
CA GLU A 142 -11.92 -15.46 -12.58
C GLU A 142 -13.02 -15.47 -11.51
N SER A 143 -14.14 -16.14 -11.78
CA SER A 143 -15.25 -16.25 -10.83
C SER A 143 -14.89 -17.01 -9.55
N GLN A 144 -14.07 -18.05 -9.65
CA GLN A 144 -13.58 -18.78 -8.47
C GLN A 144 -12.68 -17.90 -7.59
N ILE A 145 -11.81 -17.12 -8.19
CA ILE A 145 -10.94 -16.17 -7.44
C ILE A 145 -11.79 -15.07 -6.79
N VAL A 146 -12.74 -14.49 -7.51
CA VAL A 146 -13.64 -13.45 -6.96
C VAL A 146 -14.44 -14.00 -5.78
N GLU A 147 -15.00 -15.19 -5.91
CA GLU A 147 -15.77 -15.83 -4.83
C GLU A 147 -14.89 -16.11 -3.61
N TRP A 148 -13.70 -16.65 -3.83
CA TRP A 148 -12.73 -16.86 -2.75
C TRP A 148 -12.36 -15.55 -2.06
N CYS A 149 -12.12 -14.46 -2.82
CA CYS A 149 -11.87 -13.15 -2.26
C CYS A 149 -13.04 -12.64 -1.43
N ARG A 150 -14.29 -12.86 -1.89
CA ARG A 150 -15.50 -12.48 -1.17
C ARG A 150 -15.62 -13.15 0.20
N GLU A 151 -15.14 -14.39 0.32
CA GLU A 151 -15.16 -15.16 1.57
C GLU A 151 -14.04 -14.75 2.53
N ASN A 152 -12.90 -14.27 2.00
CA ASN A 152 -11.69 -14.00 2.78
C ASN A 152 -11.40 -12.51 3.01
N MET A 153 -12.20 -11.61 2.43
CA MET A 153 -12.03 -10.15 2.54
C MET A 153 -13.36 -9.48 2.91
N ALA A 154 -13.26 -8.27 3.47
CA ALA A 154 -14.47 -7.48 3.75
C ALA A 154 -15.20 -7.11 2.46
N SER A 155 -16.55 -7.03 2.54
CA SER A 155 -17.43 -6.85 1.38
C SER A 155 -17.16 -5.61 0.53
N TYR A 156 -16.63 -4.54 1.12
CA TYR A 156 -16.36 -3.29 0.41
C TYR A 156 -15.03 -3.30 -0.36
N LYS A 157 -14.08 -4.21 -0.05
CA LYS A 157 -12.70 -4.12 -0.56
C LYS A 157 -12.25 -5.26 -1.47
N TYR A 158 -12.94 -6.42 -1.53
CA TYR A 158 -12.48 -7.51 -2.37
C TYR A 158 -12.55 -7.15 -3.87
N PRO A 159 -11.63 -7.65 -4.72
CA PRO A 159 -11.66 -7.46 -6.17
C PRO A 159 -12.94 -7.98 -6.80
N ARG A 160 -13.62 -7.13 -7.58
CA ARG A 160 -14.80 -7.52 -8.38
C ARG A 160 -14.40 -8.02 -9.76
N LEU A 161 -13.23 -7.60 -10.20
CA LEU A 161 -12.69 -7.94 -11.50
C LEU A 161 -11.36 -8.63 -11.33
N VAL A 162 -11.19 -9.73 -12.03
CA VAL A 162 -9.94 -10.50 -12.08
C VAL A 162 -9.53 -10.62 -13.54
N GLU A 163 -8.25 -10.47 -13.81
CA GLU A 163 -7.66 -10.70 -15.13
C GLU A 163 -6.41 -11.56 -14.96
N PHE A 164 -6.36 -12.68 -15.67
CA PHE A 164 -5.16 -13.52 -15.68
C PHE A 164 -4.14 -12.99 -16.67
N ARG A 165 -2.89 -13.01 -16.27
CA ARG A 165 -1.73 -12.65 -17.08
C ARG A 165 -0.66 -13.73 -16.98
N GLU A 166 0.13 -13.90 -18.03
CA GLU A 166 1.32 -14.76 -17.98
C GLU A 166 2.43 -14.14 -17.14
N THR A 167 2.56 -12.82 -17.20
CA THR A 167 3.54 -12.04 -16.43
C THR A 167 2.96 -10.69 -16.02
N LEU A 168 3.54 -10.07 -15.00
CA LEU A 168 3.25 -8.67 -14.63
C LEU A 168 4.44 -7.77 -14.99
N PRO A 169 4.19 -6.52 -15.40
CA PRO A 169 5.26 -5.57 -15.67
C PRO A 169 6.07 -5.28 -14.40
N MET A 170 7.39 -5.40 -14.49
CA MET A 170 8.29 -5.24 -13.34
C MET A 170 9.49 -4.35 -13.68
N THR A 171 10.01 -3.69 -12.64
CA THR A 171 11.34 -3.07 -12.70
C THR A 171 12.43 -4.15 -12.73
N ALA A 172 13.65 -3.75 -13.08
CA ALA A 172 14.83 -4.63 -12.99
C ALA A 172 15.09 -5.17 -11.56
N THR A 173 14.55 -4.52 -10.54
CA THR A 173 14.64 -4.94 -9.13
C THR A 173 13.49 -5.83 -8.67
N GLY A 174 12.59 -6.25 -9.58
CA GLY A 174 11.46 -7.14 -9.29
C GLY A 174 10.24 -6.43 -8.69
N LYS A 175 10.17 -5.10 -8.70
CA LYS A 175 8.98 -4.37 -8.23
C LYS A 175 7.95 -4.25 -9.34
N ILE A 176 6.70 -4.62 -9.07
CA ILE A 176 5.59 -4.50 -10.02
C ILE A 176 5.32 -3.02 -10.36
N LEU A 177 5.17 -2.74 -11.64
CA LEU A 177 4.87 -1.42 -12.20
C LEU A 177 3.35 -1.24 -12.37
N LYS A 178 2.63 -1.00 -11.27
CA LYS A 178 1.16 -0.85 -11.27
C LYS A 178 0.66 0.21 -12.28
N ARG A 179 1.48 1.24 -12.58
CA ARG A 179 1.14 2.27 -13.58
C ARG A 179 0.95 1.71 -15.00
N GLU A 180 1.53 0.56 -15.31
CA GLU A 180 1.43 -0.10 -16.62
C GLU A 180 0.25 -1.08 -16.69
N LEU A 181 -0.49 -1.22 -15.57
CA LEU A 181 -1.70 -2.03 -15.46
C LEU A 181 -2.99 -1.18 -15.46
N ARG A 182 -2.84 0.16 -15.40
CA ARG A 182 -3.94 1.15 -15.44
C ARG A 182 -4.35 1.50 -16.86
#